data_1d6440204aca28816f8dfa85eddbf8b1
#
_entry.id   1d6440204aca28816f8dfa85eddbf8b1
#
_cell.length_a   1.000
_cell.length_b   1.000
_cell.length_c   1.000
_cell.angle_alpha   90.00
_cell.angle_beta   90.00
_cell.angle_gamma   90.00
#
_symmetry.space_group_name_H-M   'P 1'
#
loop_
_entity.id
_entity.type
_entity.pdbx_description
1 polymer ?
#
loop_
_entity_poly.entity_id
_entity_poly.type
_entity_poly.pdbx_seq_one_letter_code
_entity_poly.pdbx_strand_id
1 'polypeptide(L)'
;ISLGLVGSEMCIRDSIHLYFNIIGSVILLALVYAVQFTIGIPMWGDVMNKSSIANIHTMTSVIAMLFFLPCSGVLSKLAMMTVPNSAEEAQELSMPVLDERLFKSPAVALQQAKNAVVKMSRRAARNVGLATPLLLKMDADTVSAINVRENLIDRMEVEISNYLIKMTDQELGDDESHAVTELLNFVTEYERIGDYAV
;
A
#
# COMPACT_ATOMS: atom_id res chain seq x y z
N ILE A 1 7.74 5.50 14.76
CA ILE A 1 6.61 5.99 13.92
C ILE A 1 6.52 5.23 12.58
N SER A 2 7.11 4.04 12.49
CA SER A 2 6.98 3.17 11.31
C SER A 2 5.73 2.26 11.34
N LEU A 3 4.84 2.42 12.32
CA LEU A 3 3.67 1.54 12.50
C LEU A 3 2.53 1.78 11.50
N GLY A 4 2.44 2.95 10.88
CA GLY A 4 1.32 3.26 9.98
C GLY A 4 1.45 2.64 8.58
N LEU A 5 2.65 2.57 8.01
CA LEU A 5 2.88 2.00 6.67
C LEU A 5 2.81 0.47 6.67
N VAL A 6 3.36 -0.14 7.73
CA VAL A 6 3.27 -1.60 7.95
C VAL A 6 1.82 -2.02 8.21
N GLY A 7 1.01 -1.14 8.82
CA GLY A 7 -0.38 -1.44 9.16
C GLY A 7 -1.32 -1.58 7.95
N SER A 8 -1.18 -0.74 6.92
CA SER A 8 -2.10 -0.79 5.78
C SER A 8 -1.79 -1.92 4.79
N GLU A 9 -0.53 -2.18 4.51
CA GLU A 9 -0.13 -3.33 3.69
C GLU A 9 -0.40 -4.66 4.42
N MET A 10 -0.20 -4.71 5.74
CA MET A 10 -0.63 -5.83 6.58
C MET A 10 -2.14 -6.00 6.55
N CYS A 11 -2.94 -4.94 6.69
CA CYS A 11 -4.41 -5.04 6.66
C CYS A 11 -4.94 -5.59 5.32
N ILE A 12 -4.41 -5.14 4.19
CA ILE A 12 -4.81 -5.66 2.87
C ILE A 12 -4.39 -7.12 2.74
N ARG A 13 -3.17 -7.46 3.13
CA ARG A 13 -2.65 -8.83 3.11
C ARG A 13 -3.46 -9.75 4.02
N ASP A 14 -3.76 -9.32 5.23
CA ASP A 14 -4.55 -10.09 6.19
C ASP A 14 -5.99 -10.25 5.73
N SER A 15 -6.57 -9.23 5.10
CA SER A 15 -7.91 -9.30 4.50
C SER A 15 -7.95 -10.29 3.33
N ILE A 16 -6.96 -10.31 2.44
CA ILE A 16 -6.85 -11.29 1.36
C ILE A 16 -6.76 -12.70 1.94
N HIS A 17 -5.95 -12.90 2.97
CA HIS A 17 -5.80 -14.19 3.63
C HIS A 17 -7.08 -14.63 4.34
N LEU A 18 -7.80 -13.70 4.97
CA LEU A 18 -9.10 -13.96 5.61
C LEU A 18 -10.14 -14.39 4.57
N TYR A 19 -10.26 -13.65 3.45
CA TYR A 19 -11.19 -14.02 2.37
C TYR A 19 -10.84 -15.35 1.73
N PHE A 20 -9.55 -15.59 1.49
CA PHE A 20 -9.08 -16.88 0.99
C PHE A 20 -9.55 -18.03 1.88
N ASN A 21 -9.39 -17.90 3.19
CA ASN A 21 -9.77 -18.93 4.14
C ASN A 21 -11.29 -19.08 4.27
N ILE A 22 -12.05 -17.99 4.36
CA ILE A 22 -13.52 -18.05 4.51
C ILE A 22 -14.16 -18.60 3.23
N ILE A 23 -13.85 -18.00 2.08
CA ILE A 23 -14.43 -18.41 0.78
C ILE A 23 -13.97 -19.82 0.44
N GLY A 24 -12.69 -20.13 0.66
CA GLY A 24 -12.14 -21.46 0.44
C GLY A 24 -12.82 -22.52 1.29
N SER A 25 -13.04 -22.25 2.57
CA SER A 25 -13.72 -23.20 3.47
C SER A 25 -15.17 -23.43 3.07
N VAL A 26 -15.91 -22.38 2.69
CA VAL A 26 -17.30 -22.49 2.26
C VAL A 26 -17.42 -23.27 0.95
N ILE A 27 -16.58 -22.97 -0.05
CA ILE A 27 -16.57 -23.67 -1.34
C ILE A 27 -16.18 -25.13 -1.14
N LEU A 28 -15.15 -25.40 -0.35
CA LEU A 28 -14.70 -26.75 -0.08
C LEU A 28 -15.78 -27.56 0.64
N LEU A 29 -16.42 -26.98 1.65
CA LEU A 29 -17.51 -27.62 2.38
C LEU A 29 -18.67 -27.96 1.44
N ALA A 30 -19.09 -27.02 0.60
CA ALA A 30 -20.14 -27.21 -0.39
C ALA A 30 -19.78 -28.33 -1.39
N LEU A 31 -18.53 -28.36 -1.84
CA LEU A 31 -18.03 -29.37 -2.77
C LEU A 31 -18.00 -30.78 -2.15
N VAL A 32 -17.52 -30.88 -0.91
CA VAL A 32 -17.49 -32.16 -0.17
C VAL A 32 -18.90 -32.69 0.06
N TYR A 33 -19.86 -31.85 0.43
CA TYR A 33 -21.26 -32.26 0.57
C TYR A 33 -21.90 -32.61 -0.75
N ALA A 34 -21.59 -31.89 -1.84
CA ALA A 34 -22.09 -32.24 -3.19
C ALA A 34 -21.57 -33.60 -3.64
N VAL A 35 -20.28 -33.89 -3.45
CA VAL A 35 -19.67 -35.19 -3.75
C VAL A 35 -20.27 -36.28 -2.88
N GLN A 36 -20.49 -36.05 -1.61
CA GLN A 36 -21.14 -36.99 -0.69
C GLN A 36 -22.56 -37.33 -1.16
N PHE A 37 -23.33 -36.31 -1.61
CA PHE A 37 -24.71 -36.51 -2.03
C PHE A 37 -24.85 -37.19 -3.39
N THR A 38 -23.89 -36.97 -4.31
CA THR A 38 -23.96 -37.52 -5.69
C THR A 38 -23.28 -38.89 -5.84
N ILE A 39 -22.13 -39.08 -5.23
CA ILE A 39 -21.28 -40.27 -5.42
C ILE A 39 -21.23 -41.12 -4.16
N GLY A 40 -21.36 -40.50 -2.98
CA GLY A 40 -21.12 -41.11 -1.67
C GLY A 40 -19.64 -41.34 -1.40
N ILE A 41 -19.13 -40.80 -0.32
CA ILE A 41 -17.75 -41.00 0.13
C ILE A 41 -17.74 -42.23 1.05
N PRO A 42 -17.09 -43.34 0.67
CA PRO A 42 -17.14 -44.60 1.44
C PRO A 42 -16.65 -44.44 2.88
N MET A 43 -15.74 -43.48 3.14
CA MET A 43 -15.13 -43.26 4.44
C MET A 43 -15.91 -42.25 5.31
N TRP A 44 -17.12 -41.80 4.91
CA TRP A 44 -17.85 -40.76 5.62
C TRP A 44 -18.22 -41.09 7.07
N GLY A 45 -18.42 -42.37 7.37
CA GLY A 45 -18.74 -42.85 8.72
C GLY A 45 -17.55 -43.39 9.52
N ASP A 46 -16.35 -43.39 8.98
CA ASP A 46 -15.21 -44.02 9.60
C ASP A 46 -14.58 -43.12 10.69
N VAL A 47 -14.06 -43.75 11.75
CA VAL A 47 -13.33 -43.04 12.81
C VAL A 47 -11.97 -42.62 12.27
N MET A 48 -11.76 -41.32 12.13
CA MET A 48 -10.51 -40.77 11.65
C MET A 48 -9.41 -40.79 12.72
N ASN A 49 -8.23 -41.24 12.33
CA ASN A 49 -7.03 -41.12 13.14
C ASN A 49 -6.27 -39.80 12.82
N LYS A 50 -5.28 -39.44 13.64
CA LYS A 50 -4.50 -38.19 13.48
C LYS A 50 -3.83 -38.07 12.10
N SER A 51 -3.36 -39.18 11.56
CA SER A 51 -2.69 -39.22 10.25
C SER A 51 -3.69 -38.97 9.10
N SER A 52 -4.90 -39.53 9.17
CA SER A 52 -5.94 -39.32 8.17
C SER A 52 -6.40 -37.87 8.13
N ILE A 53 -6.55 -37.23 9.29
CA ILE A 53 -6.90 -35.80 9.41
C ILE A 53 -5.81 -34.91 8.76
N ALA A 54 -4.53 -35.21 9.05
CA ALA A 54 -3.42 -34.45 8.49
C ALA A 54 -3.34 -34.60 6.95
N ASN A 55 -3.53 -35.80 6.44
CA ASN A 55 -3.50 -36.08 5.00
C ASN A 55 -4.66 -35.38 4.27
N ILE A 56 -5.88 -35.43 4.82
CA ILE A 56 -7.04 -34.74 4.26
C ILE A 56 -6.82 -33.22 4.27
N HIS A 57 -6.32 -32.66 5.37
CA HIS A 57 -6.00 -31.24 5.47
C HIS A 57 -4.98 -30.82 4.40
N THR A 58 -3.90 -31.56 4.23
CA THR A 58 -2.89 -31.27 3.20
C THR A 58 -3.48 -31.34 1.79
N MET A 59 -4.26 -32.40 1.49
CA MET A 59 -4.87 -32.59 0.19
C MET A 59 -5.88 -31.46 -0.13
N THR A 60 -6.71 -31.07 0.83
CA THR A 60 -7.66 -29.97 0.66
C THR A 60 -6.98 -28.63 0.48
N SER A 61 -5.86 -28.37 1.20
CA SER A 61 -5.06 -27.15 1.05
C SER A 61 -4.41 -27.06 -0.33
N VAL A 62 -3.89 -28.16 -0.87
CA VAL A 62 -3.32 -28.20 -2.23
C VAL A 62 -4.39 -27.94 -3.28
N ILE A 63 -5.57 -28.56 -3.16
CA ILE A 63 -6.69 -28.34 -4.08
C ILE A 63 -7.16 -26.88 -4.01
N ALA A 64 -7.32 -26.31 -2.82
CA ALA A 64 -7.68 -24.92 -2.65
C ALA A 64 -6.66 -23.98 -3.28
N MET A 65 -5.37 -24.22 -3.07
CA MET A 65 -4.29 -23.43 -3.68
C MET A 65 -4.37 -23.45 -5.21
N LEU A 66 -4.49 -24.61 -5.82
CA LEU A 66 -4.60 -24.75 -7.28
C LEU A 66 -5.82 -24.03 -7.84
N PHE A 67 -6.95 -24.06 -7.10
CA PHE A 67 -8.19 -23.42 -7.52
C PHE A 67 -8.11 -21.88 -7.40
N PHE A 68 -7.54 -21.35 -6.30
CA PHE A 68 -7.49 -19.92 -6.06
C PHE A 68 -6.32 -19.21 -6.75
N LEU A 69 -5.30 -19.92 -7.20
CA LEU A 69 -4.15 -19.34 -7.89
C LEU A 69 -4.56 -18.52 -9.13
N PRO A 70 -5.41 -19.04 -10.05
CA PRO A 70 -5.90 -18.24 -11.18
C PRO A 70 -6.90 -17.15 -10.75
N CYS A 71 -7.57 -17.30 -9.61
CA CYS A 71 -8.57 -16.35 -9.09
C CYS A 71 -7.98 -15.26 -8.16
N SER A 72 -6.66 -15.21 -8.02
CA SER A 72 -5.98 -14.25 -7.12
C SER A 72 -6.35 -12.78 -7.40
N GLY A 73 -6.55 -12.42 -8.68
CA GLY A 73 -6.99 -11.08 -9.08
C GLY A 73 -8.40 -10.71 -8.61
N VAL A 74 -9.29 -11.69 -8.49
CA VAL A 74 -10.66 -11.49 -7.97
C VAL A 74 -10.61 -11.28 -6.45
N LEU A 75 -9.83 -12.10 -5.74
CA LEU A 75 -9.64 -11.95 -4.29
C LEU A 75 -9.03 -10.58 -3.95
N SER A 76 -8.04 -10.15 -4.73
CA SER A 76 -7.42 -8.82 -4.56
C SER A 76 -8.43 -7.69 -4.76
N LYS A 77 -9.27 -7.77 -5.81
CA LYS A 77 -10.34 -6.78 -6.02
C LYS A 77 -11.36 -6.78 -4.88
N LEU A 78 -11.74 -7.96 -4.39
CA LEU A 78 -12.68 -8.08 -3.28
C LEU A 78 -12.11 -7.47 -1.99
N ALA A 79 -10.85 -7.72 -1.70
CA ALA A 79 -10.16 -7.13 -0.56
C ALA A 79 -10.08 -5.59 -0.67
N MET A 80 -9.75 -5.06 -1.87
CA MET A 80 -9.72 -3.62 -2.11
C MET A 80 -11.10 -2.96 -2.00
N MET A 81 -12.18 -3.66 -2.35
CA MET A 81 -13.55 -3.14 -2.19
C MET A 81 -14.02 -3.13 -0.73
N THR A 82 -13.45 -3.96 0.12
CA THR A 82 -13.88 -4.11 1.52
C THR A 82 -13.01 -3.32 2.50
N VAL A 83 -11.75 -3.07 2.13
CA VAL A 83 -10.88 -2.14 2.86
C VAL A 83 -11.30 -0.73 2.43
N PRO A 84 -11.95 0.06 3.29
CA PRO A 84 -12.39 1.40 2.93
C PRO A 84 -11.18 2.26 2.55
N ASN A 85 -11.41 3.32 1.77
CA ASN A 85 -10.40 4.29 1.30
C ASN A 85 -9.49 4.87 2.40
N SER A 86 -9.81 4.62 3.67
CA SER A 86 -8.97 4.96 4.82
C SER A 86 -7.54 4.40 4.75
N ALA A 87 -7.31 3.27 4.06
CA ALA A 87 -5.97 2.73 3.89
C ALA A 87 -5.18 3.50 2.82
N GLU A 88 -5.81 3.91 1.73
CA GLU A 88 -5.21 4.80 0.73
C GLU A 88 -4.98 6.20 1.31
N GLU A 89 -5.92 6.72 2.08
CA GLU A 89 -5.75 8.00 2.79
C GLU A 89 -4.64 7.93 3.85
N ALA A 90 -4.55 6.86 4.62
CA ALA A 90 -3.46 6.66 5.58
C ALA A 90 -2.10 6.53 4.88
N GLN A 91 -2.06 5.89 3.72
CA GLN A 91 -0.85 5.79 2.91
C GLN A 91 -0.49 7.12 2.24
N GLU A 92 -1.48 7.90 1.82
CA GLU A 92 -1.29 9.26 1.33
C GLU A 92 -0.80 10.21 2.43
N LEU A 93 -1.24 10.04 3.67
CA LEU A 93 -0.81 10.84 4.82
C LEU A 93 0.50 10.32 5.46
N SER A 94 1.10 9.24 4.95
CA SER A 94 2.35 8.71 5.49
C SER A 94 3.57 9.45 4.93
N MET A 95 4.53 9.77 5.81
CA MET A 95 5.82 10.33 5.39
C MET A 95 6.61 9.33 4.53
N PRO A 96 7.36 9.79 3.52
CA PRO A 96 8.28 8.92 2.80
C PRO A 96 9.39 8.43 3.74
N VAL A 97 9.76 7.18 3.61
CA VAL A 97 10.90 6.63 4.33
C VAL A 97 12.17 6.96 3.53
N LEU A 98 13.07 7.76 4.09
CA LEU A 98 14.35 8.13 3.52
C LEU A 98 15.45 7.53 4.39
N ASP A 99 16.18 6.54 3.87
CA ASP A 99 17.22 5.82 4.62
C ASP A 99 18.62 6.30 4.21
N GLU A 100 19.31 7.00 5.11
CA GLU A 100 20.67 7.50 4.90
C GLU A 100 21.71 6.38 4.69
N ARG A 101 21.40 5.14 5.09
CA ARG A 101 22.29 3.98 4.85
C ARG A 101 22.48 3.72 3.36
N LEU A 102 21.55 4.17 2.53
CA LEU A 102 21.60 4.02 1.07
C LEU A 102 22.59 4.97 0.41
N PHE A 103 23.17 5.94 1.11
CA PHE A 103 24.21 6.82 0.57
C PHE A 103 25.44 6.06 0.10
N LYS A 104 25.67 4.84 0.60
CA LYS A 104 26.70 3.93 0.07
C LYS A 104 26.47 3.51 -1.39
N SER A 105 25.24 3.69 -1.90
CA SER A 105 24.86 3.43 -3.28
C SER A 105 24.06 4.64 -3.79
N PRO A 106 24.73 5.68 -4.31
CA PRO A 106 24.12 6.96 -4.67
C PRO A 106 22.93 6.81 -5.63
N ALA A 107 23.02 5.93 -6.61
CA ALA A 107 21.93 5.68 -7.55
C ALA A 107 20.65 5.16 -6.86
N VAL A 108 20.78 4.32 -5.82
CA VAL A 108 19.63 3.80 -5.06
C VAL A 108 19.05 4.88 -4.14
N ALA A 109 19.92 5.66 -3.49
CA ALA A 109 19.51 6.80 -2.67
C ALA A 109 18.76 7.84 -3.50
N LEU A 110 19.26 8.17 -4.68
CA LEU A 110 18.64 9.08 -5.63
C LEU A 110 17.26 8.57 -6.10
N GLN A 111 17.15 7.27 -6.37
CA GLN A 111 15.87 6.68 -6.75
C GLN A 111 14.84 6.75 -5.60
N GLN A 112 15.29 6.58 -4.35
CA GLN A 112 14.42 6.75 -3.19
C GLN A 112 13.95 8.19 -3.04
N ALA A 113 14.84 9.17 -3.21
CA ALA A 113 14.49 10.59 -3.21
C ALA A 113 13.50 10.94 -4.34
N LYS A 114 13.74 10.46 -5.57
CA LYS A 114 12.80 10.62 -6.69
C LYS A 114 11.40 10.11 -6.35
N ASN A 115 11.30 8.94 -5.75
CA ASN A 115 10.02 8.37 -5.34
C ASN A 115 9.32 9.23 -4.27
N ALA A 116 10.07 9.83 -3.35
CA ALA A 116 9.53 10.74 -2.35
C ALA A 116 9.00 12.03 -2.98
N VAL A 117 9.76 12.63 -3.90
CA VAL A 117 9.35 13.83 -4.67
C VAL A 117 8.08 13.55 -5.49
N VAL A 118 7.97 12.39 -6.13
CA VAL A 118 6.75 11.98 -6.86
C VAL A 118 5.55 11.83 -5.91
N LYS A 119 5.75 11.35 -4.68
CA LYS A 119 4.66 11.30 -3.68
C LYS A 119 4.24 12.72 -3.28
N MET A 120 5.19 13.61 -3.06
CA MET A 120 4.94 15.02 -2.73
C MET A 120 4.14 15.73 -3.84
N SER A 121 4.55 15.59 -5.10
CA SER A 121 3.84 16.19 -6.24
C SER A 121 2.38 15.74 -6.36
N ARG A 122 2.11 14.44 -6.12
CA ARG A 122 0.74 13.92 -6.12
C ARG A 122 -0.11 14.53 -5.02
N ARG A 123 0.46 14.79 -3.84
CA ARG A 123 -0.24 15.41 -2.72
C ARG A 123 -0.56 16.87 -3.00
N ALA A 124 0.41 17.64 -3.52
CA ALA A 124 0.21 19.01 -3.93
C ALA A 124 -0.90 19.11 -5.00
N ALA A 125 -0.84 18.26 -6.04
CA ALA A 125 -1.86 18.21 -7.06
C ALA A 125 -3.25 17.86 -6.50
N ARG A 126 -3.33 16.94 -5.53
CA ARG A 126 -4.60 16.59 -4.87
C ARG A 126 -5.14 17.74 -4.02
N ASN A 127 -4.29 18.48 -3.29
CA ASN A 127 -4.71 19.67 -2.54
C ASN A 127 -5.34 20.71 -3.46
N VAL A 128 -4.71 21.04 -4.58
CA VAL A 128 -5.28 21.95 -5.59
C VAL A 128 -6.62 21.43 -6.12
N GLY A 129 -6.71 20.12 -6.39
CA GLY A 129 -7.95 19.48 -6.82
C GLY A 129 -9.08 19.57 -5.80
N LEU A 130 -8.77 19.51 -4.51
CA LEU A 130 -9.73 19.66 -3.41
C LEU A 130 -10.10 21.14 -3.17
N ALA A 131 -9.15 22.06 -3.34
CA ALA A 131 -9.38 23.49 -3.18
C ALA A 131 -10.26 24.09 -4.29
N THR A 132 -10.15 23.61 -5.52
CA THR A 132 -10.89 24.15 -6.68
C THR A 132 -12.40 24.19 -6.48
N PRO A 133 -13.11 23.13 -5.99
CA PRO A 133 -14.54 23.18 -5.72
C PRO A 133 -14.93 24.15 -4.59
N LEU A 134 -14.04 24.45 -3.65
CA LEU A 134 -14.30 25.35 -2.53
C LEU A 134 -14.51 26.79 -3.00
N LEU A 135 -14.00 27.16 -4.16
CA LEU A 135 -14.27 28.47 -4.77
C LEU A 135 -15.76 28.68 -5.08
N LEU A 136 -16.51 27.60 -5.28
CA LEU A 136 -17.95 27.66 -5.57
C LEU A 136 -18.80 27.40 -4.35
N LYS A 137 -18.33 26.51 -3.46
CA LYS A 137 -19.06 26.13 -2.24
C LYS A 137 -18.07 25.79 -1.15
N MET A 138 -18.05 26.60 -0.09
CA MET A 138 -17.23 26.36 1.08
C MET A 138 -17.70 25.12 1.86
N ASP A 139 -16.76 24.27 2.23
CA ASP A 139 -16.94 23.10 3.06
C ASP A 139 -15.82 23.03 4.11
N ALA A 140 -16.17 23.16 5.38
CA ALA A 140 -15.21 23.25 6.46
C ALA A 140 -14.40 21.95 6.66
N ASP A 141 -14.99 20.80 6.39
CA ASP A 141 -14.31 19.50 6.50
C ASP A 141 -13.23 19.36 5.41
N THR A 142 -13.55 19.80 4.19
CA THR A 142 -12.57 19.82 3.07
C THR A 142 -11.44 20.80 3.34
N VAL A 143 -11.72 21.99 3.87
CA VAL A 143 -10.68 22.95 4.27
C VAL A 143 -9.75 22.37 5.33
N SER A 144 -10.31 21.70 6.35
CA SER A 144 -9.52 21.03 7.38
C SER A 144 -8.62 19.93 6.78
N ALA A 145 -9.15 19.15 5.84
CA ALA A 145 -8.40 18.09 5.16
C ALA A 145 -7.24 18.65 4.30
N ILE A 146 -7.43 19.79 3.63
CA ILE A 146 -6.39 20.49 2.87
C ILE A 146 -5.27 20.95 3.81
N ASN A 147 -5.61 21.60 4.92
CA ASN A 147 -4.63 22.07 5.90
C ASN A 147 -3.79 20.91 6.50
N VAL A 148 -4.40 19.77 6.78
CA VAL A 148 -3.67 18.59 7.27
C VAL A 148 -2.68 18.07 6.23
N ARG A 149 -3.05 18.08 4.95
CA ARG A 149 -2.16 17.66 3.86
C ARG A 149 -1.05 18.65 3.60
N GLU A 150 -1.34 19.95 3.74
CA GLU A 150 -0.35 21.02 3.63
C GLU A 150 0.76 20.88 4.66
N ASN A 151 0.40 20.78 5.93
CA ASN A 151 1.37 20.51 6.99
C ASN A 151 2.23 19.26 6.73
N LEU A 152 1.73 18.31 5.95
CA LEU A 152 2.49 17.12 5.57
C LEU A 152 3.42 17.41 4.40
N ILE A 153 3.00 18.23 3.43
CA ILE A 153 3.83 18.68 2.29
C ILE A 153 5.02 19.47 2.80
N ASP A 154 4.82 20.42 3.73
CA ASP A 154 5.88 21.20 4.40
C ASP A 154 6.91 20.28 5.06
N ARG A 155 6.43 19.31 5.82
CA ARG A 155 7.31 18.33 6.47
C ARG A 155 8.08 17.48 5.48
N MET A 156 7.46 17.12 4.35
CA MET A 156 8.13 16.39 3.27
C MET A 156 9.19 17.26 2.60
N GLU A 157 8.90 18.54 2.38
CA GLU A 157 9.87 19.51 1.85
C GLU A 157 11.15 19.48 2.70
N VAL A 158 11.01 19.66 4.01
CA VAL A 158 12.16 19.69 4.94
C VAL A 158 12.91 18.34 4.95
N GLU A 159 12.20 17.23 5.03
CA GLU A 159 12.85 15.90 5.10
C GLU A 159 13.55 15.50 3.79
N ILE A 160 12.89 15.74 2.63
CA ILE A 160 13.48 15.42 1.33
C ILE A 160 14.68 16.33 1.04
N SER A 161 14.56 17.64 1.31
CA SER A 161 15.65 18.60 1.12
C SER A 161 16.86 18.26 1.99
N ASN A 162 16.64 17.95 3.26
CA ASN A 162 17.71 17.53 4.16
C ASN A 162 18.40 16.23 3.70
N TYR A 163 17.64 15.27 3.20
CA TYR A 163 18.17 14.03 2.66
C TYR A 163 19.02 14.28 1.40
N LEU A 164 18.52 15.11 0.48
CA LEU A 164 19.24 15.48 -0.74
C LEU A 164 20.51 16.28 -0.44
N ILE A 165 20.46 17.23 0.51
CA ILE A 165 21.63 18.00 0.94
C ILE A 165 22.69 17.08 1.54
N LYS A 166 22.32 16.17 2.43
CA LYS A 166 23.27 15.18 2.99
C LYS A 166 23.85 14.25 1.92
N MET A 167 23.09 14.00 0.86
CA MET A 167 23.57 13.20 -0.26
C MET A 167 24.66 13.94 -1.04
N THR A 168 24.65 15.28 -1.11
CA THR A 168 25.73 16.08 -1.74
C THR A 168 27.06 16.01 -1.03
N ASP A 169 27.08 15.63 0.25
CA ASP A 169 28.31 15.40 1.01
C ASP A 169 29.02 14.10 0.63
N GLN A 170 28.39 13.28 -0.22
CA GLN A 170 28.99 12.05 -0.75
C GLN A 170 29.71 12.31 -2.09
N GLU A 171 30.59 11.40 -2.49
CA GLU A 171 31.21 11.43 -3.84
C GLU A 171 30.17 11.08 -4.90
N LEU A 172 29.51 12.09 -5.46
CA LEU A 172 28.52 11.95 -6.53
C LEU A 172 29.20 12.13 -7.90
N GLY A 173 28.72 11.40 -8.89
CA GLY A 173 29.02 11.70 -10.29
C GLY A 173 28.31 12.97 -10.76
N ASP A 174 28.76 13.53 -11.89
CA ASP A 174 28.18 14.77 -12.44
C ASP A 174 26.68 14.63 -12.72
N ASP A 175 26.25 13.50 -13.29
CA ASP A 175 24.83 13.25 -13.57
C ASP A 175 23.99 13.15 -12.29
N GLU A 176 24.51 12.53 -11.25
CA GLU A 176 23.84 12.40 -9.95
C GLU A 176 23.73 13.76 -9.25
N SER A 177 24.80 14.57 -9.31
CA SER A 177 24.81 15.92 -8.75
C SER A 177 23.79 16.84 -9.43
N HIS A 178 23.71 16.77 -10.76
CA HIS A 178 22.68 17.47 -11.52
C HIS A 178 21.27 17.02 -11.10
N ALA A 179 21.04 15.72 -10.99
CA ALA A 179 19.75 15.18 -10.60
C ALA A 179 19.33 15.59 -9.17
N VAL A 180 20.28 15.64 -8.22
CA VAL A 180 20.01 16.15 -6.86
C VAL A 180 19.58 17.61 -6.89
N THR A 181 20.27 18.46 -7.66
CA THR A 181 19.92 19.89 -7.82
C THR A 181 18.53 20.07 -8.42
N GLU A 182 18.21 19.28 -9.44
CA GLU A 182 16.89 19.29 -10.07
C GLU A 182 15.78 18.86 -9.11
N LEU A 183 16.01 17.82 -8.31
CA LEU A 183 15.05 17.37 -7.31
C LEU A 183 14.82 18.40 -6.21
N LEU A 184 15.85 19.11 -5.76
CA LEU A 184 15.71 20.21 -4.79
C LEU A 184 14.80 21.32 -5.33
N ASN A 185 14.97 21.68 -6.58
CA ASN A 185 14.08 22.65 -7.24
C ASN A 185 12.63 22.15 -7.29
N PHE A 186 12.41 20.88 -7.67
CA PHE A 186 11.06 20.30 -7.71
C PHE A 186 10.41 20.28 -6.32
N VAL A 187 11.15 19.97 -5.27
CA VAL A 187 10.64 19.96 -3.89
C VAL A 187 10.08 21.33 -3.52
N THR A 188 10.84 22.40 -3.77
CA THR A 188 10.41 23.78 -3.50
C THR A 188 9.19 24.18 -4.34
N GLU A 189 9.15 23.80 -5.64
CA GLU A 189 8.01 24.14 -6.48
C GLU A 189 6.74 23.37 -6.09
N TYR A 190 6.86 22.13 -5.61
CA TYR A 190 5.68 21.34 -5.18
C TYR A 190 5.14 21.81 -3.83
N GLU A 191 5.98 22.28 -2.93
CA GLU A 191 5.54 22.95 -1.70
C GLU A 191 4.75 24.23 -2.06
N ARG A 192 5.29 25.11 -2.92
CA ARG A 192 4.58 26.30 -3.38
C ARG A 192 3.22 26.00 -4.04
N ILE A 193 3.12 24.91 -4.80
CA ILE A 193 1.84 24.47 -5.35
C ILE A 193 0.88 24.05 -4.24
N GLY A 194 1.37 23.40 -3.18
CA GLY A 194 0.61 23.07 -1.99
C GLY A 194 0.08 24.32 -1.28
N ASP A 195 0.94 25.28 -1.04
CA ASP A 195 0.63 26.59 -0.42
C ASP A 195 -0.50 27.32 -1.16
N TYR A 196 -0.51 27.28 -2.49
CA TYR A 196 -1.60 27.91 -3.27
C TYR A 196 -2.96 27.24 -3.11
N ALA A 197 -3.04 26.07 -2.49
CA ALA A 197 -4.30 25.36 -2.25
C ALA A 197 -4.95 25.76 -0.91
N VAL A 198 -4.22 26.41 -0.01
CA VAL A 198 -4.68 26.91 1.30
C VAL A 198 -5.18 28.34 1.21
#